data_73dc683e0ae67f2a69f93ec61002319c
#
_entry.id   73dc683e0ae67f2a69f93ec61002319c
#
_cell.length_a   1.000
_cell.length_b   1.000
_cell.length_c   1.000
_cell.angle_alpha   90.00
_cell.angle_beta   90.00
_cell.angle_gamma   90.00
#
_symmetry.space_group_name_H-M   'P 1'
#
loop_
_entity.id
_entity.type
_entity.pdbx_description
1 polymer ?
#
loop_
_entity_poly.entity_id
_entity_poly.type
_entity_poly.pdbx_seq_one_letter_code
_entity_poly.pdbx_strand_id
1 'polypeptide(L)'
;MTTTASTSVSHPPAPEFDAVVLGRSFASHRVSARLRDELRLAVHEIGTASAVRYDDIDHRWEILIGGTVVGRAKFVVDGHGGLTLQGRDGAALERDALTVHGFPNLFRPIVSTRTDSVGYTVSCIEYMRSNGLDYVERRLRTPVADDDYPELSFDRPTPILWFG
;
A
#
# COMPACT_ATOMS: atom_id res chain seq x y z
N MET A 1 -31.14 -39.69 12.18
CA MET A 1 -30.03 -38.75 12.36
C MET A 1 -29.70 -38.14 11.00
N THR A 2 -30.10 -36.92 10.79
CA THR A 2 -29.79 -36.19 9.57
C THR A 2 -28.47 -35.47 9.78
N THR A 3 -27.43 -35.94 9.11
CA THR A 3 -26.15 -35.25 9.06
C THR A 3 -26.28 -34.08 8.07
N THR A 4 -26.39 -32.87 8.58
CA THR A 4 -26.30 -31.67 7.75
C THR A 4 -24.84 -31.52 7.31
N ALA A 5 -24.55 -31.89 6.07
CA ALA A 5 -23.28 -31.56 5.47
C ALA A 5 -23.22 -30.04 5.35
N SER A 6 -22.35 -29.43 6.15
CA SER A 6 -22.01 -28.03 6.02
C SER A 6 -21.24 -27.87 4.71
N THR A 7 -21.92 -27.44 3.67
CA THR A 7 -21.25 -27.10 2.42
C THR A 7 -20.49 -25.80 2.69
N SER A 8 -19.18 -25.92 2.95
CA SER A 8 -18.30 -24.77 2.97
C SER A 8 -18.26 -24.22 1.56
N VAL A 9 -18.95 -23.12 1.32
CA VAL A 9 -18.83 -22.37 0.07
C VAL A 9 -17.44 -21.77 0.07
N SER A 10 -16.52 -22.41 -0.68
CA SER A 10 -15.22 -21.82 -0.92
C SER A 10 -15.41 -20.63 -1.85
N HIS A 11 -15.28 -19.42 -1.31
CA HIS A 11 -15.23 -18.23 -2.12
C HIS A 11 -13.95 -18.26 -2.96
N PRO A 12 -14.00 -17.91 -4.25
CA PRO A 12 -12.80 -17.78 -5.04
C PRO A 12 -11.87 -16.76 -4.35
N PRO A 13 -10.52 -16.97 -4.41
CA PRO A 13 -9.59 -16.01 -3.83
C PRO A 13 -9.78 -14.64 -4.47
N ALA A 14 -9.63 -13.59 -3.67
CA ALA A 14 -9.70 -12.22 -4.16
C ALA A 14 -8.63 -11.99 -5.24
N PRO A 15 -8.92 -11.20 -6.29
CA PRO A 15 -7.95 -10.91 -7.33
C PRO A 15 -6.72 -10.20 -6.75
N GLU A 16 -5.55 -10.54 -7.27
CA GLU A 16 -4.28 -9.94 -6.87
C GLU A 16 -3.78 -8.96 -7.92
N PHE A 17 -3.28 -7.82 -7.45
CA PHE A 17 -2.68 -6.78 -8.26
C PHE A 17 -1.28 -6.46 -7.74
N ASP A 18 -0.45 -5.85 -8.56
CA ASP A 18 0.83 -5.31 -8.10
C ASP A 18 0.59 -4.08 -7.22
N ALA A 19 -0.31 -3.21 -7.63
CA ALA A 19 -0.68 -2.02 -6.90
C ALA A 19 -2.17 -1.73 -6.99
N VAL A 20 -2.73 -1.20 -5.90
CA VAL A 20 -4.07 -0.63 -5.88
C VAL A 20 -3.94 0.86 -5.60
N VAL A 21 -4.63 1.66 -6.40
CA VAL A 21 -4.71 3.11 -6.23
C VAL A 21 -6.11 3.47 -5.76
N LEU A 22 -6.19 4.09 -4.60
CA LEU A 22 -7.44 4.46 -3.95
C LEU A 22 -7.76 5.94 -4.20
N GLY A 23 -9.01 6.21 -4.53
CA GLY A 23 -9.49 7.56 -4.74
C GLY A 23 -9.11 8.15 -6.10
N ARG A 24 -9.30 9.46 -6.22
CA ARG A 24 -9.18 10.18 -7.49
C ARG A 24 -8.37 11.45 -7.39
N SER A 25 -7.39 11.49 -6.49
CA SER A 25 -6.51 12.66 -6.43
C SER A 25 -5.65 12.77 -7.70
N PHE A 26 -5.26 13.97 -8.04
CA PHE A 26 -4.39 14.20 -9.20
C PHE A 26 -3.05 13.49 -9.04
N ALA A 27 -2.48 13.51 -7.83
CA ALA A 27 -1.23 12.82 -7.53
C ALA A 27 -1.36 11.30 -7.68
N SER A 28 -2.43 10.69 -7.16
CA SER A 28 -2.65 9.25 -7.29
C SER A 28 -2.87 8.82 -8.74
N HIS A 29 -3.54 9.63 -9.53
CA HIS A 29 -3.71 9.40 -10.96
C HIS A 29 -2.36 9.40 -11.70
N ARG A 30 -1.48 10.33 -11.38
CA ARG A 30 -0.14 10.39 -11.99
C ARG A 30 0.70 9.19 -11.60
N VAL A 31 0.64 8.76 -10.34
CA VAL A 31 1.32 7.53 -9.91
C VAL A 31 0.78 6.32 -10.67
N SER A 32 -0.53 6.16 -10.75
CA SER A 32 -1.18 5.07 -11.48
C SER A 32 -0.71 4.99 -12.93
N ALA A 33 -0.73 6.09 -13.66
CA ALA A 33 -0.29 6.16 -15.04
C ALA A 33 1.17 5.74 -15.20
N ARG A 34 2.06 6.26 -14.36
CA ARG A 34 3.48 5.92 -14.40
C ARG A 34 3.77 4.46 -14.04
N LEU A 35 3.08 3.91 -13.03
CA LEU A 35 3.22 2.50 -12.68
C LEU A 35 2.82 1.57 -13.83
N ARG A 36 1.77 1.92 -14.56
CA ARG A 36 1.35 1.16 -15.74
C ARG A 36 2.28 1.32 -16.93
N ASP A 37 2.62 2.55 -17.26
CA ASP A 37 3.31 2.90 -18.52
C ASP A 37 4.81 2.66 -18.42
N GLU A 38 5.44 3.04 -17.31
CA GLU A 38 6.88 2.93 -17.13
C GLU A 38 7.29 1.57 -16.52
N LEU A 39 6.56 1.09 -15.51
CA LEU A 39 6.92 -0.13 -14.79
C LEU A 39 6.12 -1.37 -15.22
N ARG A 40 5.12 -1.22 -16.05
CA ARG A 40 4.28 -2.30 -16.57
C ARG A 40 3.62 -3.11 -15.46
N LEU A 41 3.22 -2.48 -14.39
CA LEU A 41 2.54 -3.12 -13.28
C LEU A 41 1.05 -3.34 -13.57
N ALA A 42 0.51 -4.40 -12.97
CA ALA A 42 -0.94 -4.58 -12.87
C ALA A 42 -1.48 -3.66 -11.79
N VAL A 43 -2.08 -2.55 -12.21
CA VAL A 43 -2.64 -1.52 -11.32
C VAL A 43 -4.15 -1.53 -11.41
N HIS A 44 -4.80 -1.57 -10.26
CA HIS A 44 -6.24 -1.44 -10.15
C HIS A 44 -6.62 -0.15 -9.43
N GLU A 45 -7.46 0.66 -10.06
CA GLU A 45 -7.97 1.89 -9.46
C GLU A 45 -9.34 1.63 -8.84
N ILE A 46 -9.48 1.94 -7.56
CA ILE A 46 -10.74 1.79 -6.81
C ILE A 46 -11.19 3.16 -6.34
N GLY A 47 -12.35 3.60 -6.83
CA GLY A 47 -12.90 4.91 -6.46
C GLY A 47 -13.32 5.00 -5.01
N THR A 48 -13.85 3.91 -4.45
CA THR A 48 -14.30 3.84 -3.06
C THR A 48 -13.98 2.49 -2.46
N ALA A 49 -13.35 2.50 -1.29
CA ALA A 49 -13.17 1.33 -0.45
C ALA A 49 -13.64 1.67 0.97
N SER A 50 -14.07 0.68 1.74
CA SER A 50 -14.48 0.88 3.13
C SER A 50 -13.29 0.88 4.07
N ALA A 51 -12.36 -0.03 3.83
CA ALA A 51 -11.17 -0.21 4.66
C ALA A 51 -10.05 -0.88 3.85
N VAL A 52 -8.85 -0.71 4.34
CA VAL A 52 -7.65 -1.38 3.82
C VAL A 52 -6.85 -1.88 5.01
N ARG A 53 -6.48 -3.14 5.01
CA ARG A 53 -5.70 -3.72 6.09
C ARG A 53 -4.51 -4.51 5.55
N TYR A 54 -3.41 -4.46 6.29
CA TYR A 54 -2.19 -5.16 5.96
C TYR A 54 -2.18 -6.58 6.53
N ASP A 55 -1.90 -7.55 5.65
CA ASP A 55 -1.65 -8.93 6.03
C ASP A 55 -0.14 -9.15 6.15
N ASP A 56 0.33 -9.28 7.38
CA ASP A 56 1.76 -9.40 7.71
C ASP A 56 2.34 -10.79 7.37
N ILE A 57 1.50 -11.78 7.14
CA ILE A 57 1.95 -13.13 6.76
C ILE A 57 2.32 -13.16 5.29
N ASP A 58 1.43 -12.65 4.44
CA ASP A 58 1.60 -12.67 2.98
C ASP A 58 2.23 -11.39 2.44
N HIS A 59 2.48 -10.39 3.28
CA HIS A 59 2.98 -9.06 2.89
C HIS A 59 2.12 -8.42 1.79
N ARG A 60 0.81 -8.42 2.01
CA ARG A 60 -0.17 -7.87 1.08
C ARG A 60 -1.18 -6.99 1.80
N TRP A 61 -1.66 -5.99 1.08
CA TRP A 61 -2.81 -5.22 1.51
C TRP A 61 -4.09 -5.89 1.03
N GLU A 62 -5.05 -6.02 1.92
CA GLU A 62 -6.41 -6.44 1.61
C GLU A 62 -7.31 -5.22 1.51
N ILE A 63 -8.00 -5.10 0.39
CA ILE A 63 -8.93 -4.00 0.13
C ILE A 63 -10.36 -4.52 0.38
N LEU A 64 -11.09 -3.83 1.27
CA LEU A 64 -12.41 -4.25 1.70
C LEU A 64 -13.49 -3.26 1.25
N ILE A 65 -14.60 -3.80 0.80
CA ILE A 65 -15.84 -3.07 0.56
C ILE A 65 -16.95 -3.82 1.31
N GLY A 66 -17.61 -3.12 2.26
CA GLY A 66 -18.67 -3.74 3.05
C GLY A 66 -18.23 -4.99 3.83
N GLY A 67 -16.99 -5.03 4.29
CA GLY A 67 -16.43 -6.19 5.02
C GLY A 67 -15.95 -7.35 4.16
N THR A 68 -16.11 -7.26 2.84
CA THR A 68 -15.65 -8.29 1.89
C THR A 68 -14.33 -7.87 1.25
N VAL A 69 -13.35 -8.78 1.21
CA VAL A 69 -12.08 -8.55 0.51
C VAL A 69 -12.34 -8.60 -1.00
N VAL A 70 -12.18 -7.48 -1.67
CA VAL A 70 -12.42 -7.34 -3.12
C VAL A 70 -11.14 -7.33 -3.94
N GLY A 71 -9.99 -7.25 -3.29
CA GLY A 71 -8.68 -7.27 -3.95
C GLY A 71 -7.54 -7.35 -2.94
N ARG A 72 -6.39 -7.79 -3.42
CA ARG A 72 -5.13 -7.82 -2.66
C ARG A 72 -4.04 -7.20 -3.51
N ALA A 73 -3.13 -6.47 -2.89
CA ALA A 73 -2.04 -5.82 -3.60
C ALA A 73 -0.78 -5.72 -2.74
N LYS A 74 0.36 -5.74 -3.40
CA LYS A 74 1.65 -5.48 -2.75
C LYS A 74 1.79 -4.02 -2.35
N PHE A 75 1.40 -3.11 -3.22
CA PHE A 75 1.49 -1.66 -3.01
C PHE A 75 0.11 -1.04 -2.96
N VAL A 76 -0.07 -0.09 -2.06
CA VAL A 76 -1.26 0.77 -1.99
C VAL A 76 -0.85 2.22 -2.11
N VAL A 77 -1.50 2.91 -3.03
CA VAL A 77 -1.38 4.36 -3.19
C VAL A 77 -2.71 4.97 -2.76
N ASP A 78 -2.69 5.68 -1.65
CA ASP A 78 -3.88 6.30 -1.09
C ASP A 78 -4.01 7.74 -1.54
N GLY A 79 -4.94 7.97 -2.45
CA GLY A 79 -5.34 9.30 -2.92
C GLY A 79 -6.70 9.74 -2.41
N HIS A 80 -7.30 8.99 -1.50
CA HIS A 80 -8.69 9.22 -1.07
C HIS A 80 -8.77 10.13 0.16
N GLY A 81 -7.92 9.94 1.15
CA GLY A 81 -8.12 10.54 2.49
C GLY A 81 -9.39 10.01 3.17
N GLY A 82 -9.38 9.83 4.46
CA GLY A 82 -10.55 9.43 5.23
C GLY A 82 -10.90 7.94 5.22
N LEU A 83 -10.10 7.09 4.61
CA LEU A 83 -10.24 5.65 4.71
C LEU A 83 -9.75 5.13 6.06
N THR A 84 -10.36 4.04 6.54
CA THR A 84 -9.82 3.27 7.65
C THR A 84 -8.65 2.43 7.14
N LEU A 85 -7.44 2.77 7.56
CA LEU A 85 -6.23 2.04 7.24
C LEU A 85 -5.72 1.33 8.50
N GLN A 86 -5.56 0.02 8.42
CA GLN A 86 -5.00 -0.80 9.50
C GLN A 86 -3.64 -1.34 9.05
N GLY A 87 -2.60 -0.92 9.76
CA GLY A 87 -1.23 -1.35 9.50
C GLY A 87 -0.91 -2.73 10.06
N ARG A 88 0.40 -3.02 10.13
CA ARG A 88 0.96 -4.31 10.52
C ARG A 88 0.45 -4.83 11.87
N ASP A 89 0.30 -3.95 12.85
CA ASP A 89 -0.14 -4.32 14.20
C ASP A 89 -1.64 -4.08 14.42
N GLY A 90 -2.43 -3.89 13.35
CA GLY A 90 -3.83 -3.54 13.45
C GLY A 90 -4.09 -2.10 13.89
N ALA A 91 -3.05 -1.30 14.08
CA ALA A 91 -3.20 0.09 14.46
C ALA A 91 -3.80 0.94 13.32
N ALA A 92 -4.68 1.85 13.68
CA ALA A 92 -5.22 2.81 12.73
C ALA A 92 -4.17 3.87 12.35
N LEU A 93 -4.28 4.39 11.13
CA LEU A 93 -3.42 5.49 10.67
C LEU A 93 -3.83 6.79 11.33
N GLU A 94 -2.92 7.40 12.06
CA GLU A 94 -3.16 8.66 12.79
C GLU A 94 -2.46 9.87 12.15
N ARG A 95 -1.55 9.64 11.22
CA ARG A 95 -0.75 10.71 10.61
C ARG A 95 -0.99 10.82 9.12
N ASP A 96 -1.04 12.06 8.68
CA ASP A 96 -1.09 12.39 7.26
C ASP A 96 0.35 12.64 6.75
N ALA A 97 0.97 11.59 6.23
CA ALA A 97 2.33 11.64 5.71
C ALA A 97 2.45 10.72 4.49
N LEU A 98 3.46 10.94 3.65
CA LEU A 98 3.69 10.13 2.45
C LEU A 98 3.86 8.64 2.79
N THR A 99 4.62 8.35 3.83
CA THR A 99 4.82 7.00 4.37
C THR A 99 4.77 7.04 5.89
N VAL A 100 4.31 5.96 6.50
CA VAL A 100 4.18 5.89 7.96
C VAL A 100 4.77 4.56 8.47
N HIS A 101 5.46 4.60 9.60
CA HIS A 101 5.93 3.39 10.27
C HIS A 101 4.75 2.48 10.65
N GLY A 102 4.88 1.18 10.41
CA GLY A 102 3.82 0.20 10.63
C GLY A 102 2.83 0.06 9.48
N PHE A 103 3.01 0.81 8.39
CA PHE A 103 2.18 0.77 7.18
C PHE A 103 3.07 0.46 5.96
N PRO A 104 3.52 -0.79 5.80
CA PRO A 104 4.42 -1.14 4.72
C PRO A 104 3.79 -0.96 3.34
N ASN A 105 4.57 -0.51 2.38
CA ASN A 105 4.15 -0.38 0.97
C ASN A 105 2.94 0.53 0.75
N LEU A 106 2.64 1.40 1.71
CA LEU A 106 1.60 2.42 1.61
C LEU A 106 2.24 3.76 1.27
N PHE A 107 1.73 4.40 0.23
CA PHE A 107 2.17 5.72 -0.22
C PHE A 107 0.97 6.66 -0.34
N ARG A 108 1.13 7.88 0.14
CA ARG A 108 0.11 8.93 0.11
C ARG A 108 0.64 10.17 -0.59
N PRO A 109 0.87 10.10 -1.91
CA PRO A 109 1.44 11.21 -2.65
C PRO A 109 0.49 12.42 -2.70
N ILE A 110 1.07 13.59 -2.65
CA ILE A 110 0.38 14.87 -2.80
C ILE A 110 1.02 15.72 -3.88
N VAL A 111 0.25 16.59 -4.50
CA VAL A 111 0.82 17.61 -5.37
C VAL A 111 1.42 18.70 -4.50
N SER A 112 2.71 18.92 -4.63
CA SER A 112 3.46 19.91 -3.87
C SER A 112 4.50 20.58 -4.77
N THR A 113 4.75 21.85 -4.52
CA THR A 113 5.83 22.59 -5.19
C THR A 113 7.19 22.37 -4.53
N ARG A 114 7.23 21.78 -3.34
CA ARG A 114 8.44 21.55 -2.56
C ARG A 114 9.03 20.17 -2.77
N THR A 115 8.19 19.17 -2.96
CA THR A 115 8.61 17.77 -3.07
C THR A 115 7.91 17.09 -4.22
N ASP A 116 8.61 16.20 -4.92
CA ASP A 116 8.04 15.32 -5.94
C ASP A 116 7.67 13.98 -5.32
N SER A 117 6.56 13.94 -4.58
CA SER A 117 6.09 12.71 -3.95
C SER A 117 5.60 11.67 -4.95
N VAL A 118 5.15 12.09 -6.13
CA VAL A 118 4.79 11.18 -7.22
C VAL A 118 6.03 10.45 -7.74
N GLY A 119 7.07 11.19 -8.12
CA GLY A 119 8.33 10.62 -8.60
C GLY A 119 9.01 9.77 -7.52
N TYR A 120 8.98 10.20 -6.28
CA TYR A 120 9.51 9.45 -5.15
C TYR A 120 8.80 8.10 -4.96
N THR A 121 7.46 8.08 -5.03
CA THR A 121 6.67 6.85 -4.92
C THR A 121 7.03 5.87 -6.03
N VAL A 122 7.07 6.34 -7.28
CA VAL A 122 7.40 5.51 -8.44
C VAL A 122 8.82 4.97 -8.35
N SER A 123 9.79 5.81 -7.99
CA SER A 123 11.19 5.40 -7.83
C SER A 123 11.38 4.39 -6.71
N CYS A 124 10.66 4.54 -5.62
CA CYS A 124 10.68 3.58 -4.51
C CYS A 124 10.19 2.20 -4.94
N ILE A 125 9.07 2.15 -5.64
CA ILE A 125 8.49 0.90 -6.15
C ILE A 125 9.41 0.24 -7.18
N GLU A 126 9.98 1.03 -8.10
CA GLU A 126 10.95 0.55 -9.09
C GLU A 126 12.18 -0.06 -8.41
N TYR A 127 12.72 0.64 -7.42
CA TYR A 127 13.86 0.15 -6.64
C TYR A 127 13.55 -1.18 -5.94
N MET A 128 12.38 -1.30 -5.34
CA MET A 128 11.96 -2.53 -4.68
C MET A 128 11.86 -3.70 -5.66
N ARG A 129 11.29 -3.47 -6.82
CA ARG A 129 11.19 -4.50 -7.85
C ARG A 129 12.56 -4.94 -8.36
N SER A 130 13.43 -3.99 -8.65
CA SER A 130 14.76 -4.26 -9.18
C SER A 130 15.64 -5.02 -8.19
N ASN A 131 15.38 -4.91 -6.89
CA ASN A 131 16.17 -5.52 -5.83
C ASN A 131 15.45 -6.68 -5.12
N GLY A 132 14.27 -7.07 -5.57
CA GLY A 132 13.49 -8.18 -5.00
C GLY A 132 13.10 -7.94 -3.53
N LEU A 133 12.72 -6.72 -3.17
CA LEU A 133 12.35 -6.34 -1.81
C LEU A 133 10.84 -6.53 -1.60
N ASP A 134 10.46 -7.07 -0.45
CA ASP A 134 9.07 -7.40 -0.16
C ASP A 134 8.28 -6.22 0.39
N TYR A 135 8.88 -5.42 1.27
CA TYR A 135 8.19 -4.24 1.77
C TYR A 135 9.14 -3.08 2.08
N VAL A 136 8.56 -1.90 2.14
CA VAL A 136 9.19 -0.66 2.56
C VAL A 136 8.28 0.06 3.54
N GLU A 137 8.85 0.62 4.59
CA GLU A 137 8.14 1.46 5.54
C GLU A 137 9.05 2.58 6.08
N ARG A 138 8.43 3.62 6.63
CA ARG A 138 9.17 4.68 7.31
C ARG A 138 9.83 4.13 8.57
N ARG A 139 11.09 4.47 8.80
CA ARG A 139 11.77 4.13 10.04
C ARG A 139 11.14 4.86 11.23
N LEU A 140 11.06 4.17 12.36
CA LEU A 140 10.66 4.79 13.61
C LEU A 140 11.84 5.62 14.15
N ARG A 141 11.78 6.92 13.92
CA ARG A 141 12.74 7.89 14.45
C ARG A 141 12.02 9.08 15.04
N THR A 142 12.79 9.91 15.77
CA THR A 142 12.36 11.22 16.27
C THR A 142 11.75 12.05 15.14
N PRO A 143 10.71 12.86 15.41
CA PRO A 143 9.95 13.53 14.37
C PRO A 143 10.84 14.39 13.49
N VAL A 144 10.87 14.06 12.21
CA VAL A 144 11.42 14.89 11.14
C VAL A 144 10.30 15.79 10.65
N ALA A 145 10.61 17.00 10.22
CA ALA A 145 9.63 17.90 9.63
C ALA A 145 8.89 17.18 8.48
N ASP A 146 7.59 17.40 8.38
CA ASP A 146 6.73 16.70 7.41
C ASP A 146 7.11 16.96 5.93
N ASP A 147 7.98 17.92 5.68
CA ASP A 147 8.45 18.33 4.36
C ASP A 147 9.67 17.53 3.85
N ASP A 148 10.32 16.75 4.68
CA ASP A 148 11.50 16.00 4.30
C ASP A 148 11.13 14.59 3.80
N TYR A 149 11.90 14.10 2.83
CA TYR A 149 11.76 12.72 2.40
C TYR A 149 12.02 11.77 3.58
N PRO A 150 11.09 10.87 3.88
CA PRO A 150 11.24 9.99 5.02
C PRO A 150 12.41 9.04 4.82
N GLU A 151 13.13 8.74 5.89
CA GLU A 151 14.03 7.61 5.88
C GLU A 151 13.22 6.33 5.81
N LEU A 152 13.55 5.50 4.84
CA LEU A 152 12.83 4.25 4.58
C LEU A 152 13.65 3.05 5.02
N SER A 153 12.93 2.06 5.49
CA SER A 153 13.44 0.73 5.75
C SER A 153 12.85 -0.21 4.70
N PHE A 154 13.72 -0.92 4.00
CA PHE A 154 13.31 -1.89 2.99
C PHE A 154 13.61 -3.30 3.51
N ASP A 155 12.67 -4.21 3.32
CA ASP A 155 12.81 -5.58 3.78
C ASP A 155 12.44 -6.58 2.69
N ARG A 156 13.09 -7.71 2.78
CA ARG A 156 12.72 -8.97 2.15
C ARG A 156 12.79 -10.05 3.24
N PRO A 157 12.34 -11.26 3.01
CA PRO A 157 12.38 -12.31 4.05
C PRO A 157 13.74 -12.40 4.75
N THR A 158 14.81 -12.05 4.06
CA THR A 158 16.18 -11.80 4.52
C THR A 158 17.00 -11.28 3.34
N PRO A 159 17.83 -10.24 3.42
CA PRO A 159 18.17 -9.36 4.53
C PRO A 159 17.39 -8.03 4.54
N ILE A 160 17.54 -7.28 5.62
CA ILE A 160 17.02 -5.92 5.72
C ILE A 160 18.05 -4.95 5.13
N LEU A 161 17.60 -4.07 4.23
CA LEU A 161 18.40 -3.00 3.69
C LEU A 161 17.95 -1.67 4.28
N TRP A 162 18.91 -0.88 4.72
CA TRP A 162 18.68 0.43 5.31
C TRP A 162 19.15 1.52 4.38
N PHE A 163 18.25 2.47 4.08
CA PHE A 163 18.57 3.68 3.32
C PHE A 163 18.48 4.88 4.26
N GLY A 164 19.57 5.58 4.35
CA GLY A 164 19.67 6.83 5.10
C GLY A 164 19.26 8.03 4.27
#